data_4e272c2b00fb7ce4bfeaaa072dbe0838
#
_entry.id   4e272c2b00fb7ce4bfeaaa072dbe0838
#
_cell.length_a   1.000
_cell.length_b   1.000
_cell.length_c   1.000
_cell.angle_alpha   90.00
_cell.angle_beta   90.00
_cell.angle_gamma   90.00
#
_symmetry.space_group_name_H-M   'P 1'
#
loop_
_entity.id
_entity.type
_entity.pdbx_description
1 polymer ?
#
loop_
_entity_poly.entity_id
_entity_poly.type
_entity_poly.pdbx_seq_one_letter_code
_entity_poly.pdbx_strand_id
1 'polypeptide(L)'
;MKNLLFSLTLLLVVTAGFSQQFISYYGSVVDQCSQTNITTNLTQYEALGLKRRGTSELQNTLDWLKNKYLSYGYTASQLQEDSYTYQGSPATCKNLIVTKVGTLYPNTYVIMCGHYDSIGGTGTNDNGSGLVSILETARLLQNIPTEYSIKFINFSGEEDGLYGSQHYVSSIVNATNPKMNIRLVFNLDEVGGVAGMVNNTITCERDTNNNPSTNNALSATMTNELITCVGLYSPLNTYLSYAYSSDYMPFQANNEVITGFFETNETTHKHTNTDLLVYMDPTYNYNVAKAAIGAMMHFAVAATTLETSSFQNENQVSFYPSPAHDVLNLNIGTLTDKEYTFSLIDLQGKMVLNKSVLNAHLIESVSLTGLAKGMYLAVIETAAKRFTKKIIVE
;
A
#
# COMPACT_ATOMS: atom_id res chain seq x y z
N MET A 1 56.24 7.07 38.88
CA MET A 1 54.79 6.71 38.86
C MET A 1 54.14 7.57 37.80
N LYS A 2 53.84 6.99 36.65
CA LYS A 2 53.16 7.71 35.52
C LYS A 2 51.66 7.46 35.62
N ASN A 3 50.91 8.50 35.88
CA ASN A 3 49.45 8.45 35.87
C ASN A 3 48.94 8.38 34.41
N LEU A 4 48.33 7.27 34.04
CA LEU A 4 47.63 7.11 32.75
C LEU A 4 46.19 7.59 32.94
N LEU A 5 45.87 8.76 32.38
CA LEU A 5 44.48 9.22 32.26
C LEU A 5 43.84 8.48 31.09
N PHE A 6 42.85 7.64 31.37
CA PHE A 6 41.95 7.08 30.39
C PHE A 6 40.80 8.06 30.12
N SER A 7 40.84 8.74 28.97
CA SER A 7 39.66 9.50 28.47
C SER A 7 38.64 8.54 27.88
N LEU A 8 37.51 8.40 28.58
CA LEU A 8 36.36 7.65 28.08
C LEU A 8 35.54 8.58 27.18
N THR A 9 35.69 8.45 25.86
CA THR A 9 34.86 9.18 24.90
C THR A 9 33.53 8.46 24.77
N LEU A 10 32.49 9.01 25.41
CA LEU A 10 31.11 8.52 25.26
C LEU A 10 30.59 8.89 23.87
N LEU A 11 30.55 7.94 22.97
CA LEU A 11 29.94 8.09 21.65
C LEU A 11 28.41 8.04 21.82
N LEU A 12 27.76 9.21 21.88
CA LEU A 12 26.31 9.32 21.81
C LEU A 12 25.89 9.00 20.37
N VAL A 13 25.46 7.76 20.12
CA VAL A 13 24.72 7.40 18.91
C VAL A 13 23.31 7.98 19.08
N VAL A 14 23.07 9.17 18.55
CA VAL A 14 21.71 9.68 18.37
C VAL A 14 21.11 8.88 17.22
N THR A 15 20.35 7.84 17.53
CA THR A 15 19.42 7.26 16.58
C THR A 15 18.33 8.30 16.35
N ALA A 16 18.40 9.04 15.26
CA ALA A 16 17.29 9.84 14.80
C ALA A 16 16.15 8.85 14.47
N GLY A 17 15.26 8.65 15.41
CA GLY A 17 13.98 8.02 15.13
C GLY A 17 13.23 8.97 14.19
N PHE A 18 13.15 8.62 12.92
CA PHE A 18 12.27 9.31 11.99
C PHE A 18 10.83 8.96 12.41
N SER A 19 10.23 9.81 13.27
CA SER A 19 8.79 9.80 13.47
C SER A 19 8.16 10.14 12.13
N GLN A 20 7.21 9.33 11.67
CA GLN A 20 6.42 9.65 10.48
C GLN A 20 5.81 11.04 10.66
N GLN A 21 5.94 11.87 9.63
CA GLN A 21 5.40 13.22 9.62
C GLN A 21 4.17 13.27 8.70
N PHE A 22 3.26 14.19 9.00
CA PHE A 22 2.15 14.47 8.11
C PHE A 22 2.67 14.92 6.74
N ILE A 23 2.24 14.21 5.70
CA ILE A 23 2.54 14.56 4.31
C ILE A 23 1.28 15.17 3.72
N SER A 24 1.33 16.45 3.35
CA SER A 24 0.16 17.21 2.88
C SER A 24 -0.53 16.55 1.67
N TYR A 25 0.25 15.97 0.76
CA TYR A 25 -0.31 15.23 -0.37
C TYR A 25 -1.10 13.99 0.09
N TYR A 26 -0.57 13.22 1.05
CA TYR A 26 -1.31 12.08 1.61
C TYR A 26 -2.61 12.53 2.27
N GLY A 27 -2.57 13.65 3.03
CA GLY A 27 -3.76 14.26 3.58
C GLY A 27 -4.81 14.59 2.52
N SER A 28 -4.38 15.18 1.39
CA SER A 28 -5.29 15.51 0.29
C SER A 28 -5.92 14.28 -0.39
N VAL A 29 -5.23 13.14 -0.38
CA VAL A 29 -5.77 11.85 -0.86
C VAL A 29 -6.75 11.27 0.17
N VAL A 30 -6.38 11.27 1.45
CA VAL A 30 -7.24 10.80 2.54
C VAL A 30 -8.55 11.60 2.61
N ASP A 31 -8.51 12.90 2.33
CA ASP A 31 -9.71 13.75 2.29
C ASP A 31 -10.69 13.40 1.14
N GLN A 32 -10.27 12.61 0.16
CA GLN A 32 -11.13 12.04 -0.87
C GLN A 32 -11.82 10.72 -0.45
N CYS A 33 -11.55 10.24 0.76
CA CYS A 33 -12.29 9.12 1.34
C CYS A 33 -13.78 9.50 1.44
N SER A 34 -14.64 8.59 1.01
CA SER A 34 -16.08 8.88 0.89
C SER A 34 -16.91 8.05 1.86
N GLN A 35 -17.49 8.70 2.86
CA GLN A 35 -18.43 8.04 3.77
C GLN A 35 -19.63 7.44 3.01
N THR A 36 -20.08 8.13 1.94
CA THR A 36 -21.15 7.60 1.09
C THR A 36 -20.75 6.31 0.40
N ASN A 37 -19.52 6.20 -0.12
CA ASN A 37 -19.04 4.95 -0.71
C ASN A 37 -18.96 3.83 0.34
N ILE A 38 -18.43 4.10 1.52
CA ILE A 38 -18.38 3.15 2.64
C ILE A 38 -19.79 2.62 2.94
N THR A 39 -20.73 3.50 3.23
CA THR A 39 -22.12 3.10 3.58
C THR A 39 -22.81 2.36 2.44
N THR A 40 -22.62 2.83 1.19
CA THR A 40 -23.21 2.17 0.02
C THR A 40 -22.63 0.77 -0.18
N ASN A 41 -21.33 0.61 -0.02
CA ASN A 41 -20.68 -0.70 -0.14
C ASN A 41 -21.11 -1.64 0.98
N LEU A 42 -21.23 -1.18 2.24
CA LEU A 42 -21.77 -1.97 3.34
C LEU A 42 -23.20 -2.43 3.05
N THR A 43 -24.07 -1.52 2.58
CA THR A 43 -25.46 -1.87 2.19
C THR A 43 -25.49 -2.92 1.09
N GLN A 44 -24.62 -2.81 0.08
CA GLN A 44 -24.56 -3.79 -1.00
C GLN A 44 -24.01 -5.12 -0.51
N TYR A 45 -23.00 -5.12 0.34
CA TYR A 45 -22.41 -6.32 0.92
C TYR A 45 -23.43 -7.06 1.83
N GLU A 46 -24.16 -6.32 2.67
CA GLU A 46 -25.26 -6.88 3.48
C GLU A 46 -26.32 -7.57 2.62
N ALA A 47 -26.72 -6.93 1.51
CA ALA A 47 -27.72 -7.44 0.59
C ALA A 47 -27.32 -8.75 -0.12
N LEU A 48 -26.02 -9.10 -0.12
CA LEU A 48 -25.54 -10.37 -0.68
C LEU A 48 -25.86 -11.60 0.21
N GLY A 49 -26.33 -11.37 1.44
CA GLY A 49 -26.74 -12.45 2.33
C GLY A 49 -25.59 -13.13 3.08
N LEU A 50 -25.82 -14.35 3.58
CA LEU A 50 -24.85 -15.15 4.33
C LEU A 50 -23.84 -15.81 3.38
N LYS A 51 -22.56 -15.49 3.55
CA LYS A 51 -21.47 -15.85 2.64
C LYS A 51 -20.71 -17.10 3.12
N ARG A 52 -21.43 -18.17 3.31
CA ARG A 52 -20.86 -19.46 3.75
C ARG A 52 -20.21 -20.21 2.58
N ARG A 53 -19.21 -20.99 2.92
CA ARG A 53 -18.60 -21.94 1.99
C ARG A 53 -19.63 -22.77 1.23
N GLY A 54 -19.48 -22.82 -0.10
CA GLY A 54 -20.34 -23.61 -0.97
C GLY A 54 -21.71 -22.99 -1.30
N THR A 55 -21.96 -21.76 -0.87
CA THR A 55 -23.17 -21.01 -1.20
C THR A 55 -22.99 -20.16 -2.46
N SER A 56 -24.10 -19.84 -3.13
CA SER A 56 -24.14 -18.89 -4.22
C SER A 56 -23.79 -17.47 -3.75
N GLU A 57 -24.13 -17.14 -2.51
CA GLU A 57 -23.88 -15.83 -1.89
C GLU A 57 -22.38 -15.56 -1.76
N LEU A 58 -21.58 -16.57 -1.39
CA LEU A 58 -20.12 -16.46 -1.38
C LEU A 58 -19.56 -16.17 -2.78
N GLN A 59 -20.04 -16.90 -3.81
CA GLN A 59 -19.63 -16.66 -5.19
C GLN A 59 -20.09 -15.29 -5.69
N ASN A 60 -21.33 -14.90 -5.40
CA ASN A 60 -21.87 -13.58 -5.77
C ASN A 60 -21.06 -12.44 -5.12
N THR A 61 -20.56 -12.65 -3.88
CA THR A 61 -19.70 -11.69 -3.19
C THR A 61 -18.33 -11.58 -3.87
N LEU A 62 -17.73 -12.69 -4.27
CA LEU A 62 -16.50 -12.68 -5.06
C LEU A 62 -16.68 -11.90 -6.37
N ASP A 63 -17.78 -12.15 -7.09
CA ASP A 63 -18.05 -11.44 -8.35
C ASP A 63 -18.34 -9.95 -8.13
N TRP A 64 -19.03 -9.61 -7.04
CA TRP A 64 -19.23 -8.21 -6.63
C TRP A 64 -17.89 -7.52 -6.33
N LEU A 65 -16.98 -8.14 -5.57
CA LEU A 65 -15.65 -7.64 -5.29
C LEU A 65 -14.85 -7.38 -6.57
N LYS A 66 -14.81 -8.37 -7.49
CA LYS A 66 -14.15 -8.23 -8.80
C LYS A 66 -14.68 -7.02 -9.57
N ASN A 67 -16.00 -6.87 -9.62
CA ASN A 67 -16.64 -5.75 -10.31
C ASN A 67 -16.30 -4.40 -9.65
N LYS A 68 -16.17 -4.34 -8.32
CA LYS A 68 -15.72 -3.14 -7.62
C LYS A 68 -14.30 -2.75 -8.05
N TYR A 69 -13.34 -3.66 -8.00
CA TYR A 69 -11.98 -3.37 -8.42
C TYR A 69 -11.89 -2.94 -9.90
N LEU A 70 -12.62 -3.63 -10.79
CA LEU A 70 -12.70 -3.24 -12.21
C LEU A 70 -13.28 -1.83 -12.37
N SER A 71 -14.33 -1.48 -11.62
CA SER A 71 -14.94 -0.15 -11.65
C SER A 71 -14.02 0.97 -11.14
N TYR A 72 -13.02 0.63 -10.31
CA TYR A 72 -12.00 1.57 -9.83
C TYR A 72 -10.84 1.73 -10.81
N GLY A 73 -10.84 1.00 -11.94
CA GLY A 73 -9.83 1.10 -12.98
C GLY A 73 -8.72 0.04 -12.91
N TYR A 74 -8.82 -0.95 -12.01
CA TYR A 74 -7.96 -2.13 -12.10
C TYR A 74 -8.33 -2.95 -13.33
N THR A 75 -7.34 -3.52 -13.98
CA THR A 75 -7.53 -4.38 -15.15
C THR A 75 -7.76 -5.84 -14.75
N ALA A 76 -8.39 -6.63 -15.61
CA ALA A 76 -8.58 -8.04 -15.35
C ALA A 76 -7.27 -8.82 -15.10
N SER A 77 -6.14 -8.37 -15.69
CA SER A 77 -4.82 -8.98 -15.49
C SER A 77 -4.23 -8.69 -14.10
N GLN A 78 -4.75 -7.70 -13.38
CA GLN A 78 -4.35 -7.38 -12.00
C GLN A 78 -5.15 -8.16 -10.96
N LEU A 79 -6.25 -8.82 -11.37
CA LEU A 79 -7.12 -9.63 -10.51
C LEU A 79 -6.79 -11.11 -10.71
N GLN A 80 -6.52 -11.79 -9.63
CA GLN A 80 -6.25 -13.24 -9.60
C GLN A 80 -7.18 -13.91 -8.61
N GLU A 81 -7.87 -14.96 -9.06
CA GLU A 81 -8.57 -15.90 -8.19
C GLU A 81 -7.60 -17.01 -7.77
N ASP A 82 -7.40 -17.17 -6.48
CA ASP A 82 -6.58 -18.22 -5.88
C ASP A 82 -7.53 -19.28 -5.30
N SER A 83 -7.69 -20.39 -6.04
CA SER A 83 -8.67 -21.42 -5.74
C SER A 83 -8.06 -22.52 -4.87
N TYR A 84 -8.80 -22.95 -3.86
CA TYR A 84 -8.41 -24.06 -2.99
C TYR A 84 -9.61 -24.91 -2.59
N THR A 85 -9.34 -26.14 -2.20
CA THR A 85 -10.35 -27.07 -1.71
C THR A 85 -10.25 -27.16 -0.19
N TYR A 86 -11.35 -26.98 0.48
CA TYR A 86 -11.44 -27.13 1.91
C TYR A 86 -11.38 -28.61 2.30
N GLN A 87 -10.57 -28.96 3.31
CA GLN A 87 -10.43 -30.34 3.79
C GLN A 87 -11.78 -30.91 4.26
N GLY A 88 -12.19 -32.02 3.68
CA GLY A 88 -13.49 -32.68 4.02
C GLY A 88 -14.72 -32.07 3.36
N SER A 89 -14.56 -31.10 2.45
CA SER A 89 -15.65 -30.54 1.66
C SER A 89 -15.32 -30.58 0.15
N PRO A 90 -16.24 -30.93 -0.73
CA PRO A 90 -16.05 -30.81 -2.17
C PRO A 90 -16.10 -29.34 -2.66
N ALA A 91 -16.48 -28.39 -1.80
CA ALA A 91 -16.63 -27.00 -2.18
C ALA A 91 -15.25 -26.36 -2.46
N THR A 92 -15.14 -25.73 -3.62
CA THR A 92 -13.99 -24.88 -3.97
C THR A 92 -14.22 -23.50 -3.39
N CYS A 93 -13.24 -23.02 -2.62
CA CYS A 93 -13.18 -21.65 -2.13
C CYS A 93 -12.16 -20.85 -2.93
N LYS A 94 -12.26 -19.53 -2.92
CA LYS A 94 -11.39 -18.67 -3.69
C LYS A 94 -11.02 -17.44 -2.90
N ASN A 95 -9.73 -17.15 -2.82
CA ASN A 95 -9.25 -15.83 -2.43
C ASN A 95 -9.25 -14.92 -3.66
N LEU A 96 -9.52 -13.63 -3.48
CA LEU A 96 -9.33 -12.62 -4.53
C LEU A 96 -8.10 -11.79 -4.23
N ILE A 97 -7.15 -11.82 -5.15
CA ILE A 97 -5.90 -11.07 -5.05
C ILE A 97 -5.89 -9.99 -6.12
N VAL A 98 -5.72 -8.74 -5.72
CA VAL A 98 -5.57 -7.61 -6.65
C VAL A 98 -4.19 -7.00 -6.47
N THR A 99 -3.39 -7.00 -7.54
CA THR A 99 -2.02 -6.54 -7.48
C THR A 99 -1.85 -5.19 -8.17
N LYS A 100 -1.36 -4.21 -7.40
CA LYS A 100 -0.86 -2.92 -7.91
C LYS A 100 0.67 -2.96 -7.88
N VAL A 101 1.29 -2.86 -9.05
CA VAL A 101 2.74 -2.98 -9.18
C VAL A 101 3.43 -1.70 -8.72
N GLY A 102 4.44 -1.84 -7.89
CA GLY A 102 5.30 -0.75 -7.41
C GLY A 102 6.33 -0.33 -8.44
N THR A 103 6.79 0.90 -8.35
CA THR A 103 7.71 1.52 -9.34
C THR A 103 9.17 1.20 -9.08
N LEU A 104 9.58 1.03 -7.83
CA LEU A 104 10.98 0.83 -7.46
C LEU A 104 11.25 -0.61 -6.98
N TYR A 105 10.33 -1.17 -6.21
CA TYR A 105 10.43 -2.53 -5.66
C TYR A 105 9.23 -3.39 -6.10
N PRO A 106 9.11 -3.71 -7.41
CA PRO A 106 7.92 -4.40 -7.95
C PRO A 106 7.72 -5.81 -7.41
N ASN A 107 8.76 -6.44 -6.87
CA ASN A 107 8.72 -7.79 -6.32
C ASN A 107 8.73 -7.82 -4.77
N THR A 108 8.57 -6.68 -4.12
CA THR A 108 8.39 -6.56 -2.67
C THR A 108 7.01 -6.01 -2.37
N TYR A 109 6.25 -6.70 -1.52
CA TYR A 109 4.82 -6.47 -1.38
C TYR A 109 4.46 -5.92 0.01
N VAL A 110 3.62 -4.90 0.03
CA VAL A 110 2.77 -4.57 1.17
C VAL A 110 1.41 -5.22 0.90
N ILE A 111 0.97 -6.08 1.80
CA ILE A 111 -0.32 -6.77 1.69
C ILE A 111 -1.31 -6.04 2.60
N MET A 112 -2.48 -5.70 2.07
CA MET A 112 -3.63 -5.24 2.83
C MET A 112 -4.74 -6.28 2.67
N CYS A 113 -5.23 -6.87 3.75
CA CYS A 113 -6.13 -8.01 3.68
C CYS A 113 -7.26 -7.99 4.72
N GLY A 114 -8.25 -8.81 4.46
CA GLY A 114 -9.39 -9.14 5.30
C GLY A 114 -10.25 -10.18 4.60
N HIS A 115 -11.16 -10.84 5.31
CA HIS A 115 -11.98 -11.88 4.73
C HIS A 115 -13.32 -11.35 4.20
N TYR A 116 -13.94 -12.13 3.30
CA TYR A 116 -15.24 -11.79 2.70
C TYR A 116 -16.32 -12.87 2.90
N ASP A 117 -15.96 -13.97 3.55
CA ASP A 117 -16.93 -14.94 4.03
C ASP A 117 -17.56 -14.50 5.34
N SER A 118 -18.63 -15.16 5.76
CA SER A 118 -19.32 -14.87 7.02
C SER A 118 -19.96 -16.13 7.60
N ILE A 119 -20.22 -16.12 8.91
CA ILE A 119 -20.89 -17.20 9.63
C ILE A 119 -22.05 -16.63 10.46
N GLY A 120 -23.16 -17.34 10.50
CA GLY A 120 -24.33 -16.98 11.32
C GLY A 120 -25.22 -15.87 10.75
N GLY A 121 -24.69 -14.94 9.98
CA GLY A 121 -25.39 -13.79 9.41
C GLY A 121 -24.73 -13.23 8.17
N THR A 122 -25.11 -11.99 7.82
CA THR A 122 -24.55 -11.30 6.63
C THR A 122 -23.10 -10.91 6.79
N GLY A 123 -22.56 -10.88 8.03
CA GLY A 123 -21.19 -10.48 8.30
C GLY A 123 -20.92 -9.04 7.90
N THR A 124 -21.85 -8.12 8.20
CA THR A 124 -21.73 -6.73 7.73
C THR A 124 -20.65 -5.98 8.50
N ASN A 125 -20.47 -6.26 9.79
CA ASN A 125 -19.30 -5.83 10.54
C ASN A 125 -18.15 -6.84 10.37
N ASP A 126 -18.40 -8.09 10.60
CA ASP A 126 -17.47 -9.20 10.55
C ASP A 126 -17.61 -10.00 9.22
N ASN A 127 -16.87 -9.67 8.11
CA ASN A 127 -15.90 -8.60 8.04
C ASN A 127 -16.16 -7.66 6.82
N GLY A 128 -17.45 -7.32 6.61
CA GLY A 128 -17.82 -6.32 5.60
C GLY A 128 -17.17 -4.96 5.85
N SER A 129 -16.96 -4.60 7.14
CA SER A 129 -16.35 -3.34 7.54
C SER A 129 -14.88 -3.22 7.12
N GLY A 130 -14.11 -4.29 7.30
CA GLY A 130 -12.72 -4.37 6.82
C GLY A 130 -12.67 -4.31 5.30
N LEU A 131 -13.54 -5.09 4.62
CA LEU A 131 -13.59 -5.12 3.15
C LEU A 131 -13.86 -3.76 2.52
N VAL A 132 -14.84 -2.99 3.02
CA VAL A 132 -15.17 -1.69 2.43
C VAL A 132 -14.04 -0.67 2.66
N SER A 133 -13.30 -0.81 3.76
CA SER A 133 -12.10 0.00 4.04
C SER A 133 -10.95 -0.35 3.08
N ILE A 134 -10.77 -1.64 2.75
CA ILE A 134 -9.82 -2.12 1.75
C ILE A 134 -10.22 -1.63 0.36
N LEU A 135 -11.50 -1.73 -0.02
CA LEU A 135 -12.01 -1.26 -1.30
C LEU A 135 -11.83 0.24 -1.48
N GLU A 136 -12.08 1.04 -0.45
CA GLU A 136 -11.92 2.50 -0.52
C GLU A 136 -10.43 2.88 -0.62
N THR A 137 -9.56 2.17 0.10
CA THR A 137 -8.09 2.31 -0.03
C THR A 137 -7.64 1.98 -1.45
N ALA A 138 -8.10 0.86 -2.01
CA ALA A 138 -7.77 0.46 -3.38
C ALA A 138 -8.25 1.48 -4.41
N ARG A 139 -9.47 2.03 -4.24
CA ARG A 139 -10.03 3.06 -5.13
C ARG A 139 -9.14 4.31 -5.18
N LEU A 140 -8.69 4.78 -4.03
CA LEU A 140 -7.90 6.01 -3.95
C LEU A 140 -6.44 5.81 -4.40
N LEU A 141 -5.87 4.62 -4.14
CA LEU A 141 -4.48 4.36 -4.48
C LEU A 141 -4.27 3.84 -5.91
N GLN A 142 -5.34 3.57 -6.66
CA GLN A 142 -5.25 2.95 -7.99
C GLN A 142 -4.26 3.67 -8.92
N ASN A 143 -4.34 5.00 -9.01
CA ASN A 143 -3.51 5.84 -9.89
C ASN A 143 -2.32 6.51 -9.17
N ILE A 144 -2.11 6.26 -7.88
CA ILE A 144 -1.02 6.86 -7.12
C ILE A 144 0.20 5.95 -7.21
N PRO A 145 1.34 6.38 -7.79
CA PRO A 145 2.54 5.57 -7.80
C PRO A 145 3.01 5.25 -6.38
N THR A 146 3.47 4.02 -6.18
CA THR A 146 4.06 3.55 -4.91
C THR A 146 5.41 2.91 -5.20
N GLU A 147 6.38 3.02 -4.30
CA GLU A 147 7.67 2.35 -4.49
C GLU A 147 7.52 0.83 -4.42
N TYR A 148 6.80 0.34 -3.42
CA TYR A 148 6.51 -1.08 -3.23
C TYR A 148 5.20 -1.47 -3.92
N SER A 149 5.12 -2.71 -4.37
CA SER A 149 3.85 -3.28 -4.84
C SER A 149 2.86 -3.44 -3.70
N ILE A 150 1.57 -3.24 -4.01
CA ILE A 150 0.49 -3.50 -3.08
C ILE A 150 -0.30 -4.72 -3.55
N LYS A 151 -0.62 -5.63 -2.63
CA LYS A 151 -1.62 -6.66 -2.85
C LYS A 151 -2.81 -6.39 -1.92
N PHE A 152 -3.98 -6.16 -2.50
CA PHE A 152 -5.24 -6.20 -1.79
C PHE A 152 -5.76 -7.64 -1.87
N ILE A 153 -5.88 -8.31 -0.71
CA ILE A 153 -6.29 -9.70 -0.67
C ILE A 153 -7.58 -9.81 0.14
N ASN A 154 -8.60 -10.34 -0.51
CA ASN A 154 -9.87 -10.64 0.13
C ASN A 154 -9.91 -12.17 0.30
N PHE A 155 -9.75 -12.63 1.53
CA PHE A 155 -9.71 -14.06 1.85
C PHE A 155 -11.10 -14.64 1.96
N SER A 156 -11.24 -15.94 1.71
CA SER A 156 -12.43 -16.73 2.05
C SER A 156 -12.06 -17.83 3.05
N GLY A 157 -13.02 -18.32 3.81
CA GLY A 157 -12.80 -19.41 4.75
C GLY A 157 -11.99 -19.00 5.99
N GLU A 158 -11.98 -17.73 6.34
CA GLU A 158 -11.49 -17.24 7.62
C GLU A 158 -12.29 -17.86 8.75
N GLU A 159 -13.61 -17.75 8.67
CA GLU A 159 -14.62 -18.21 9.61
C GLU A 159 -14.66 -19.74 9.79
N ASP A 160 -14.07 -20.46 8.87
CA ASP A 160 -13.90 -21.91 8.93
C ASP A 160 -12.53 -22.30 9.55
N GLY A 161 -11.70 -21.34 9.95
CA GLY A 161 -10.39 -21.53 10.58
C GLY A 161 -9.21 -21.09 9.74
N LEU A 162 -9.26 -19.89 9.16
CA LEU A 162 -8.19 -19.24 8.40
C LEU A 162 -7.73 -19.99 7.14
N TYR A 163 -8.61 -20.80 6.52
CA TYR A 163 -8.19 -21.68 5.43
C TYR A 163 -7.67 -20.94 4.20
N GLY A 164 -8.28 -19.79 3.86
CA GLY A 164 -7.85 -18.98 2.72
C GLY A 164 -6.45 -18.41 2.89
N SER A 165 -6.19 -17.81 4.02
CA SER A 165 -4.87 -17.22 4.33
C SER A 165 -3.81 -18.30 4.56
N GLN A 166 -4.14 -19.44 5.19
CA GLN A 166 -3.24 -20.60 5.29
C GLN A 166 -2.88 -21.17 3.91
N HIS A 167 -3.87 -21.32 3.00
CA HIS A 167 -3.62 -21.75 1.64
C HIS A 167 -2.71 -20.76 0.91
N TYR A 168 -3.00 -19.46 0.99
CA TYR A 168 -2.20 -18.44 0.34
C TYR A 168 -0.74 -18.47 0.80
N VAL A 169 -0.51 -18.56 2.12
CA VAL A 169 0.85 -18.63 2.67
C VAL A 169 1.58 -19.89 2.19
N SER A 170 0.94 -21.05 2.27
CA SER A 170 1.59 -22.33 1.92
C SER A 170 1.81 -22.50 0.41
N SER A 171 0.82 -22.12 -0.40
CA SER A 171 0.76 -22.45 -1.83
C SER A 171 1.16 -21.31 -2.75
N ILE A 172 1.18 -20.06 -2.26
CA ILE A 172 1.61 -18.90 -3.03
C ILE A 172 2.89 -18.30 -2.44
N VAL A 173 2.88 -17.88 -1.16
CA VAL A 173 4.04 -17.21 -0.55
C VAL A 173 5.26 -18.13 -0.54
N ASN A 174 5.11 -19.34 -0.06
CA ASN A 174 6.21 -20.31 0.08
C ASN A 174 6.53 -21.08 -1.21
N ALA A 175 5.61 -21.13 -2.19
CA ALA A 175 5.83 -21.82 -3.45
C ALA A 175 6.61 -20.98 -4.48
N THR A 176 6.73 -19.67 -4.30
CA THR A 176 7.58 -18.82 -5.16
C THR A 176 9.06 -19.08 -4.90
N ASN A 177 9.88 -19.08 -5.94
CA ASN A 177 11.32 -19.23 -5.83
C ASN A 177 12.05 -18.07 -6.54
N PRO A 178 12.70 -17.17 -5.79
CA PRO A 178 12.77 -17.11 -4.33
C PRO A 178 11.41 -16.91 -3.67
N LYS A 179 11.29 -17.26 -2.37
CA LYS A 179 10.10 -17.01 -1.55
C LYS A 179 9.61 -15.57 -1.75
N MET A 180 8.28 -15.36 -1.81
CA MET A 180 7.70 -14.04 -1.95
C MET A 180 8.24 -13.08 -0.89
N ASN A 181 8.72 -11.92 -1.33
CA ASN A 181 9.24 -10.91 -0.43
C ASN A 181 8.10 -10.00 0.07
N ILE A 182 7.69 -10.21 1.31
CA ILE A 182 6.63 -9.44 1.97
C ILE A 182 7.27 -8.45 2.94
N ARG A 183 7.01 -7.16 2.73
CA ARG A 183 7.45 -6.08 3.62
C ARG A 183 6.57 -5.98 4.86
N LEU A 184 5.26 -6.14 4.68
CA LEU A 184 4.26 -6.00 5.73
C LEU A 184 2.95 -6.64 5.30
N VAL A 185 2.26 -7.28 6.24
CA VAL A 185 0.84 -7.64 6.14
C VAL A 185 0.05 -6.76 7.09
N PHE A 186 -0.89 -6.00 6.54
CA PHE A 186 -1.81 -5.14 7.27
C PHE A 186 -3.23 -5.69 7.14
N ASN A 187 -3.73 -6.27 8.22
CA ASN A 187 -5.06 -6.88 8.30
C ASN A 187 -6.10 -5.91 8.84
N LEU A 188 -7.29 -5.95 8.29
CA LEU A 188 -8.46 -5.22 8.81
C LEU A 188 -9.56 -6.22 9.09
N ASP A 189 -9.99 -6.28 10.35
CA ASP A 189 -11.03 -7.19 10.78
C ASP A 189 -11.90 -6.55 11.85
N GLU A 190 -13.24 -6.67 11.71
CA GLU A 190 -14.22 -6.07 12.60
C GLU A 190 -13.89 -4.59 12.93
N VAL A 191 -14.04 -3.69 11.98
CA VAL A 191 -13.71 -2.27 12.13
C VAL A 191 -14.92 -1.34 11.91
N GLY A 192 -16.11 -1.84 12.12
CA GLY A 192 -17.37 -1.15 11.86
C GLY A 192 -17.90 -0.31 13.01
N GLY A 193 -17.45 -0.57 14.23
CA GLY A 193 -17.95 0.07 15.43
C GLY A 193 -19.37 -0.36 15.79
N VAL A 194 -19.84 0.03 16.97
CA VAL A 194 -21.14 -0.38 17.53
C VAL A 194 -22.09 0.82 17.58
N ALA A 195 -23.27 0.69 17.00
CA ALA A 195 -24.28 1.73 16.99
C ALA A 195 -24.64 2.19 18.41
N GLY A 196 -24.70 3.52 18.62
CA GLY A 196 -25.05 4.12 19.88
C GLY A 196 -23.93 4.14 20.94
N MET A 197 -22.76 3.59 20.65
CA MET A 197 -21.56 3.68 21.49
C MET A 197 -20.67 4.87 21.10
N VAL A 198 -19.74 5.24 21.97
CA VAL A 198 -18.68 6.20 21.63
C VAL A 198 -17.55 5.46 20.93
N ASN A 199 -17.55 5.50 19.60
CA ASN A 199 -16.55 4.85 18.78
C ASN A 199 -15.46 5.86 18.37
N ASN A 200 -14.53 6.15 19.26
CA ASN A 200 -13.47 7.15 19.04
C ASN A 200 -12.06 6.57 19.14
N THR A 201 -11.92 5.25 19.25
CA THR A 201 -10.65 4.56 19.44
C THR A 201 -10.59 3.33 18.53
N ILE A 202 -9.44 3.11 17.86
CA ILE A 202 -9.13 1.92 17.09
C ILE A 202 -8.03 1.12 17.77
N THR A 203 -8.18 -0.19 17.83
CA THR A 203 -7.15 -1.11 18.29
C THR A 203 -6.14 -1.33 17.18
N CYS A 204 -4.86 -1.07 17.47
CA CYS A 204 -3.73 -1.37 16.60
C CYS A 204 -3.04 -2.63 17.12
N GLU A 205 -2.93 -3.64 16.31
CA GLU A 205 -2.46 -4.95 16.72
C GLU A 205 -1.06 -5.25 16.18
N ARG A 206 -0.22 -5.81 17.04
CA ARG A 206 1.12 -6.27 16.72
C ARG A 206 1.25 -7.76 16.98
N ASP A 207 2.36 -8.35 16.53
CA ASP A 207 2.70 -9.74 16.81
C ASP A 207 2.57 -10.07 18.30
N THR A 208 2.15 -11.28 18.59
CA THR A 208 1.86 -11.79 19.95
C THR A 208 3.09 -12.19 20.76
N ASN A 209 4.32 -11.95 20.28
CA ASN A 209 5.56 -12.52 20.82
C ASN A 209 5.63 -14.06 20.74
N ASN A 210 4.97 -14.66 19.78
CA ASN A 210 4.94 -16.09 19.52
C ASN A 210 6.20 -16.56 18.78
N ASN A 211 6.28 -17.85 18.51
CA ASN A 211 7.20 -18.41 17.53
C ASN A 211 6.59 -18.30 16.12
N PRO A 212 7.38 -17.84 15.12
CA PRO A 212 8.77 -17.38 15.27
C PRO A 212 8.84 -15.97 15.89
N SER A 213 9.84 -15.71 16.74
CA SER A 213 10.00 -14.41 17.41
C SER A 213 10.84 -13.38 16.60
N THR A 214 11.36 -13.78 15.45
CA THR A 214 12.28 -12.97 14.64
C THR A 214 11.56 -11.81 13.92
N ASN A 215 10.25 -11.89 13.75
CA ASN A 215 9.39 -10.83 13.18
C ASN A 215 8.83 -9.86 14.23
N ASN A 216 8.85 -10.19 15.53
CA ASN A 216 8.20 -9.42 16.60
C ASN A 216 8.66 -7.96 16.68
N ALA A 217 9.97 -7.70 16.60
CA ALA A 217 10.51 -6.35 16.69
C ALA A 217 10.08 -5.47 15.51
N LEU A 218 10.08 -6.03 14.30
CA LEU A 218 9.63 -5.31 13.11
C LEU A 218 8.12 -5.11 13.12
N SER A 219 7.34 -6.09 13.54
CA SER A 219 5.90 -5.96 13.74
C SER A 219 5.58 -4.82 14.72
N ALA A 220 6.26 -4.77 15.86
CA ALA A 220 6.11 -3.68 16.82
C ALA A 220 6.46 -2.31 16.21
N THR A 221 7.50 -2.24 15.39
CA THR A 221 7.87 -1.01 14.68
C THR A 221 6.78 -0.58 13.71
N MET A 222 6.30 -1.49 12.85
CA MET A 222 5.27 -1.20 11.87
C MET A 222 3.93 -0.83 12.52
N THR A 223 3.60 -1.45 13.66
CA THR A 223 2.40 -1.09 14.44
C THR A 223 2.52 0.30 15.08
N ASN A 224 3.71 0.69 15.54
CA ASN A 224 3.94 2.07 16.01
C ASN A 224 3.82 3.10 14.86
N GLU A 225 4.25 2.74 13.66
CA GLU A 225 4.01 3.55 12.46
C GLU A 225 2.51 3.64 12.14
N LEU A 226 1.77 2.54 12.27
CA LEU A 226 0.31 2.52 12.10
C LEU A 226 -0.38 3.45 13.10
N ILE A 227 -0.02 3.37 14.40
CA ILE A 227 -0.51 4.27 15.45
C ILE A 227 -0.26 5.75 15.10
N THR A 228 0.94 6.05 14.62
CA THR A 228 1.27 7.41 14.18
C THR A 228 0.38 7.86 13.01
N CYS A 229 0.16 6.99 12.02
CA CYS A 229 -0.71 7.30 10.87
C CYS A 229 -2.17 7.53 11.29
N VAL A 230 -2.70 6.79 12.28
CA VAL A 230 -4.03 7.05 12.82
C VAL A 230 -4.15 8.50 13.30
N GLY A 231 -3.20 8.96 14.11
CA GLY A 231 -3.20 10.34 14.63
C GLY A 231 -2.96 11.41 13.57
N LEU A 232 -2.29 11.08 12.46
CA LEU A 232 -2.02 12.02 11.37
C LEU A 232 -3.19 12.17 10.40
N TYR A 233 -3.98 11.12 10.15
CA TYR A 233 -4.95 11.07 9.05
C TYR A 233 -6.38 10.78 9.49
N SER A 234 -6.63 10.56 10.78
CA SER A 234 -7.94 10.23 11.34
C SER A 234 -8.17 10.95 12.67
N PRO A 235 -9.42 11.21 13.07
CA PRO A 235 -9.73 11.76 14.38
C PRO A 235 -9.72 10.71 15.50
N LEU A 236 -9.38 9.45 15.20
CA LEU A 236 -9.44 8.36 16.16
C LEU A 236 -8.25 8.39 17.12
N ASN A 237 -8.50 7.98 18.36
CA ASN A 237 -7.47 7.56 19.29
C ASN A 237 -7.02 6.13 18.97
N THR A 238 -5.92 5.68 19.58
CA THR A 238 -5.40 4.34 19.39
C THR A 238 -5.30 3.57 20.71
N TYR A 239 -5.53 2.28 20.63
CA TYR A 239 -5.24 1.31 21.69
C TYR A 239 -4.29 0.25 21.11
N LEU A 240 -3.17 -0.03 21.79
CA LEU A 240 -2.23 -1.05 21.36
C LEU A 240 -2.59 -2.40 21.96
N SER A 241 -2.73 -3.42 21.12
CA SER A 241 -2.99 -4.80 21.52
C SER A 241 -2.11 -5.79 20.76
N TYR A 242 -2.41 -7.05 20.91
CA TYR A 242 -1.76 -8.15 20.22
C TYR A 242 -2.70 -8.79 19.21
N ALA A 243 -2.12 -9.18 18.07
CA ALA A 243 -2.83 -9.90 17.02
C ALA A 243 -3.29 -11.28 17.49
N TYR A 244 -4.49 -11.68 17.10
CA TYR A 244 -5.00 -13.02 17.32
C TYR A 244 -6.13 -13.36 16.33
N SER A 245 -6.29 -14.64 16.04
CA SER A 245 -7.45 -15.24 15.35
C SER A 245 -7.99 -14.48 14.14
N SER A 246 -7.11 -14.02 13.23
CA SER A 246 -7.52 -13.46 11.95
C SER A 246 -6.48 -13.77 10.85
N ASP A 247 -6.72 -13.34 9.61
CA ASP A 247 -5.98 -13.71 8.42
C ASP A 247 -4.48 -13.38 8.43
N TYR A 248 -4.02 -12.49 9.28
CA TYR A 248 -2.58 -12.22 9.45
C TYR A 248 -1.84 -13.36 10.20
N MET A 249 -2.53 -14.22 10.96
CA MET A 249 -1.89 -15.22 11.81
C MET A 249 -1.10 -16.29 11.03
N PRO A 250 -1.57 -16.82 9.88
CA PRO A 250 -0.74 -17.70 9.07
C PRO A 250 0.54 -17.02 8.56
N PHE A 251 0.50 -15.72 8.27
CA PHE A 251 1.70 -14.95 7.90
C PHE A 251 2.64 -14.78 9.07
N GLN A 252 2.11 -14.47 10.26
CA GLN A 252 2.88 -14.39 11.49
C GLN A 252 3.64 -15.70 11.75
N ALA A 253 2.92 -16.83 11.68
CA ALA A 253 3.51 -18.16 11.86
C ALA A 253 4.55 -18.50 10.78
N ASN A 254 4.48 -17.85 9.62
CA ASN A 254 5.43 -17.95 8.51
C ASN A 254 6.60 -16.94 8.59
N ASN A 255 6.75 -16.26 9.73
CA ASN A 255 7.79 -15.27 10.00
C ASN A 255 7.66 -13.97 9.16
N GLU A 256 6.47 -13.63 8.69
CA GLU A 256 6.23 -12.34 8.04
C GLU A 256 5.92 -11.26 9.09
N VAL A 257 6.21 -10.02 8.75
CA VAL A 257 5.88 -8.85 9.58
C VAL A 257 4.40 -8.54 9.45
N ILE A 258 3.69 -8.43 10.56
CA ILE A 258 2.25 -8.19 10.58
C ILE A 258 1.88 -6.96 11.41
N THR A 259 0.77 -6.34 11.08
CA THR A 259 0.02 -5.38 11.90
C THR A 259 -1.46 -5.45 11.53
N GLY A 260 -2.35 -4.90 12.35
CA GLY A 260 -3.78 -4.92 12.06
C GLY A 260 -4.57 -3.83 12.73
N PHE A 261 -5.79 -3.66 12.27
CA PHE A 261 -6.86 -2.92 12.91
C PHE A 261 -7.97 -3.84 13.38
N PHE A 262 -8.46 -3.57 14.59
CA PHE A 262 -9.65 -4.18 15.17
C PHE A 262 -10.44 -3.11 15.94
N GLU A 263 -11.77 -3.18 15.98
CA GLU A 263 -12.56 -2.22 16.75
C GLU A 263 -12.34 -2.37 18.25
N THR A 264 -12.29 -1.25 18.98
CA THR A 264 -12.09 -1.27 20.45
C THR A 264 -13.38 -1.62 21.18
N ASN A 265 -14.52 -1.17 20.67
CA ASN A 265 -15.84 -1.60 21.13
C ASN A 265 -16.26 -2.80 20.29
N GLU A 266 -15.93 -4.01 20.74
CA GLU A 266 -16.26 -5.23 20.04
C GLU A 266 -17.77 -5.45 20.00
N THR A 267 -18.32 -5.70 18.80
CA THR A 267 -19.75 -5.96 18.64
C THR A 267 -20.15 -7.31 19.21
N THR A 268 -21.33 -7.38 19.81
CA THR A 268 -21.96 -8.65 20.26
C THR A 268 -22.79 -9.29 19.15
N HIS A 269 -22.87 -8.67 17.97
CA HIS A 269 -23.67 -9.13 16.83
C HIS A 269 -22.91 -10.06 15.90
N LYS A 270 -21.55 -10.08 15.95
CA LYS A 270 -20.73 -10.97 15.13
C LYS A 270 -21.17 -12.43 15.24
N HIS A 271 -21.00 -13.21 14.19
CA HIS A 271 -21.40 -14.61 14.13
C HIS A 271 -22.89 -14.88 14.38
N THR A 272 -23.75 -13.85 14.26
CA THR A 272 -25.20 -13.96 14.42
C THR A 272 -25.96 -13.38 13.24
N ASN A 273 -27.24 -13.69 13.14
CA ASN A 273 -28.12 -13.11 12.10
C ASN A 273 -28.42 -11.63 12.32
N THR A 274 -27.86 -11.01 13.37
CA THR A 274 -27.97 -9.59 13.69
C THR A 274 -26.68 -8.84 13.40
N ASP A 275 -25.69 -9.44 12.74
CA ASP A 275 -24.54 -8.72 12.21
C ASP A 275 -24.96 -7.93 10.96
N LEU A 276 -25.58 -6.78 11.21
CA LEU A 276 -26.23 -5.91 10.23
C LEU A 276 -25.77 -4.47 10.37
N LEU A 277 -25.82 -3.73 9.27
CA LEU A 277 -25.44 -2.30 9.19
C LEU A 277 -26.15 -1.43 10.23
N VAL A 278 -27.38 -1.75 10.59
CA VAL A 278 -28.16 -0.98 11.58
C VAL A 278 -27.54 -1.01 12.99
N TYR A 279 -26.70 -1.99 13.28
CA TYR A 279 -25.99 -2.12 14.57
C TYR A 279 -24.55 -1.62 14.52
N MET A 280 -24.09 -1.09 13.37
CA MET A 280 -22.78 -0.53 13.16
C MET A 280 -22.77 1.00 13.27
N ASP A 281 -21.58 1.58 13.28
CA ASP A 281 -21.32 3.02 13.16
C ASP A 281 -20.54 3.31 11.86
N PRO A 282 -21.22 3.61 10.73
CA PRO A 282 -20.54 3.89 9.46
C PRO A 282 -19.62 5.11 9.52
N THR A 283 -19.80 6.03 10.48
CA THR A 283 -18.91 7.17 10.67
C THR A 283 -17.58 6.72 11.27
N TYR A 284 -17.62 5.79 12.22
CA TYR A 284 -16.42 5.17 12.75
C TYR A 284 -15.66 4.40 11.66
N ASN A 285 -16.35 3.55 10.91
CA ASN A 285 -15.74 2.79 9.82
C ASN A 285 -15.11 3.72 8.75
N TYR A 286 -15.77 4.85 8.43
CA TYR A 286 -15.19 5.88 7.56
C TYR A 286 -13.88 6.46 8.15
N ASN A 287 -13.82 6.73 9.45
CA ASN A 287 -12.63 7.25 10.08
C ASN A 287 -11.50 6.19 10.13
N VAL A 288 -11.85 4.91 10.30
CA VAL A 288 -10.89 3.79 10.18
C VAL A 288 -10.35 3.71 8.75
N ALA A 289 -11.20 3.82 7.73
CA ALA A 289 -10.76 3.82 6.33
C ALA A 289 -9.78 4.99 6.05
N LYS A 290 -10.02 6.19 6.59
CA LYS A 290 -9.07 7.32 6.48
C LYS A 290 -7.71 6.98 7.07
N ALA A 291 -7.67 6.39 8.27
CA ALA A 291 -6.43 5.95 8.89
C ALA A 291 -5.71 4.89 8.05
N ALA A 292 -6.45 3.92 7.52
CA ALA A 292 -5.93 2.84 6.69
C ALA A 292 -5.33 3.35 5.36
N ILE A 293 -5.99 4.30 4.69
CA ILE A 293 -5.49 4.94 3.46
C ILE A 293 -4.17 5.64 3.74
N GLY A 294 -4.11 6.47 4.80
CA GLY A 294 -2.89 7.17 5.19
C GLY A 294 -1.75 6.21 5.51
N ALA A 295 -2.03 5.16 6.29
CA ALA A 295 -1.05 4.13 6.64
C ALA A 295 -0.54 3.39 5.40
N MET A 296 -1.41 2.97 4.48
CA MET A 296 -0.99 2.28 3.25
C MET A 296 -0.11 3.15 2.36
N MET A 297 -0.36 4.47 2.29
CA MET A 297 0.51 5.39 1.56
C MET A 297 1.91 5.46 2.17
N HIS A 298 2.05 5.41 3.49
CA HIS A 298 3.35 5.35 4.17
C HIS A 298 4.01 3.98 3.99
N PHE A 299 3.30 2.89 4.20
CA PHE A 299 3.85 1.53 4.11
C PHE A 299 4.33 1.18 2.71
N ALA A 300 3.59 1.59 1.68
CA ALA A 300 3.96 1.35 0.29
C ALA A 300 4.85 2.47 -0.29
N VAL A 301 5.17 3.50 0.48
CA VAL A 301 5.92 4.70 0.07
C VAL A 301 5.32 5.29 -1.19
N ALA A 302 4.14 5.88 -1.04
CA ALA A 302 3.45 6.53 -2.14
C ALA A 302 4.16 7.82 -2.56
N ALA A 303 4.02 8.20 -3.83
CA ALA A 303 4.53 9.47 -4.32
C ALA A 303 3.97 10.63 -3.50
N THR A 304 4.80 11.64 -3.23
CA THR A 304 4.45 12.78 -2.35
C THR A 304 3.96 14.01 -3.11
N THR A 305 3.96 13.94 -4.43
CA THR A 305 3.55 15.01 -5.34
C THR A 305 2.64 14.46 -6.44
N LEU A 306 1.77 15.32 -6.98
CA LEU A 306 0.98 15.04 -8.20
C LEU A 306 1.87 15.05 -9.46
N GLU A 307 3.11 14.61 -9.39
CA GLU A 307 3.90 14.45 -10.59
C GLU A 307 3.23 13.40 -11.48
N THR A 308 2.49 13.91 -12.45
CA THR A 308 1.93 13.12 -13.54
C THR A 308 2.97 12.16 -14.08
N SER A 309 2.66 10.87 -14.05
CA SER A 309 3.10 9.75 -14.93
C SER A 309 4.45 9.83 -15.69
N SER A 310 5.42 10.62 -15.24
CA SER A 310 6.75 10.67 -15.87
C SER A 310 7.70 9.55 -15.41
N PHE A 311 7.37 8.79 -14.37
CA PHE A 311 8.24 7.72 -13.84
C PHE A 311 8.26 6.43 -14.66
N GLN A 312 7.37 6.27 -15.63
CA GLN A 312 7.33 5.06 -16.46
C GLN A 312 8.45 4.98 -17.51
N ASN A 313 9.35 5.98 -17.63
CA ASN A 313 10.28 6.06 -18.76
C ASN A 313 11.75 6.36 -18.41
N GLU A 314 12.20 6.21 -17.18
CA GLU A 314 13.63 6.41 -16.83
C GLU A 314 14.59 5.50 -17.63
N ASN A 315 14.10 4.37 -18.13
CA ASN A 315 14.88 3.49 -18.99
C ASN A 315 14.91 3.91 -20.48
N GLN A 316 14.14 4.92 -20.90
CA GLN A 316 14.09 5.36 -22.30
C GLN A 316 15.05 6.50 -22.61
N VAL A 317 15.39 7.34 -21.63
CA VAL A 317 16.31 8.47 -21.77
C VAL A 317 17.31 8.48 -20.63
N SER A 318 18.59 8.56 -20.94
CA SER A 318 19.63 8.72 -19.93
C SER A 318 20.57 9.86 -20.26
N PHE A 319 21.08 10.51 -19.21
CA PHE A 319 22.03 11.64 -19.28
C PHE A 319 23.29 11.24 -18.55
N TYR A 320 24.44 11.33 -19.23
CA TYR A 320 25.72 10.95 -18.65
C TYR A 320 26.91 11.70 -19.29
N PRO A 321 28.04 11.86 -18.57
CA PRO A 321 28.20 11.51 -17.14
C PRO A 321 27.41 12.45 -16.22
N SER A 322 27.25 12.07 -14.97
CA SER A 322 26.77 12.95 -13.91
C SER A 322 27.56 12.59 -12.65
N PRO A 323 28.46 13.43 -12.16
CA PRO A 323 28.76 14.81 -12.61
C PRO A 323 29.28 14.88 -14.06
N ALA A 324 28.96 15.97 -14.75
CA ALA A 324 29.42 16.29 -16.11
C ALA A 324 30.37 17.51 -16.08
N HIS A 325 31.39 17.48 -16.94
CA HIS A 325 32.32 18.61 -17.07
C HIS A 325 31.98 19.43 -18.32
N ASP A 326 32.59 19.12 -19.45
CA ASP A 326 32.44 19.89 -20.67
C ASP A 326 31.32 19.40 -21.61
N VAL A 327 30.89 18.15 -21.44
CA VAL A 327 29.95 17.50 -22.32
C VAL A 327 28.97 16.64 -21.53
N LEU A 328 27.69 16.72 -21.93
CA LEU A 328 26.61 15.84 -21.47
C LEU A 328 26.11 15.03 -22.66
N ASN A 329 26.08 13.72 -22.51
CA ASN A 329 25.50 12.83 -23.51
C ASN A 329 24.04 12.54 -23.16
N LEU A 330 23.21 12.60 -24.18
CA LEU A 330 21.78 12.29 -24.14
C LEU A 330 21.58 10.96 -24.87
N ASN A 331 21.30 9.90 -24.16
CA ASN A 331 20.88 8.65 -24.78
C ASN A 331 19.35 8.59 -24.77
N ILE A 332 18.76 8.66 -25.95
CA ILE A 332 17.30 8.66 -26.13
C ILE A 332 16.69 7.26 -26.23
N GLY A 333 17.53 6.20 -26.15
CA GLY A 333 17.08 4.81 -26.07
C GLY A 333 16.07 4.41 -27.14
N THR A 334 14.90 3.99 -26.72
CA THR A 334 13.81 3.49 -27.58
C THR A 334 12.78 4.57 -27.93
N LEU A 335 13.09 5.87 -27.79
CA LEU A 335 12.18 6.91 -28.25
C LEU A 335 11.94 6.76 -29.75
N THR A 336 10.68 6.70 -30.15
CA THR A 336 10.24 6.66 -31.52
C THR A 336 10.29 8.04 -32.19
N ASP A 337 10.18 9.10 -31.37
CA ASP A 337 10.25 10.48 -31.83
C ASP A 337 11.71 10.86 -32.11
N LYS A 338 12.01 11.19 -33.35
CA LYS A 338 13.34 11.64 -33.73
C LYS A 338 13.53 13.15 -33.63
N GLU A 339 12.52 13.85 -33.16
CA GLU A 339 12.53 15.30 -32.96
C GLU A 339 12.23 15.61 -31.50
N TYR A 340 13.10 16.40 -30.88
CA TYR A 340 12.89 16.85 -29.48
C TYR A 340 13.61 18.17 -29.21
N THR A 341 13.20 18.85 -28.15
CA THR A 341 13.92 19.97 -27.59
C THR A 341 14.61 19.54 -26.29
N PHE A 342 15.91 19.82 -26.21
CA PHE A 342 16.69 19.65 -24.98
C PHE A 342 16.92 21.01 -24.31
N SER A 343 16.67 21.08 -23.02
CA SER A 343 16.87 22.29 -22.20
C SER A 343 17.61 21.98 -20.90
N LEU A 344 18.45 22.91 -20.45
CA LEU A 344 18.97 22.94 -19.09
C LEU A 344 18.38 24.14 -18.34
N ILE A 345 17.90 23.90 -17.14
CA ILE A 345 17.26 24.89 -16.28
C ILE A 345 18.05 24.94 -14.96
N ASP A 346 18.42 26.13 -14.51
CA ASP A 346 19.10 26.33 -13.23
C ASP A 346 18.11 26.23 -12.03
N LEU A 347 18.64 26.32 -10.82
CA LEU A 347 17.83 26.22 -9.59
C LEU A 347 16.86 27.41 -9.39
N GLN A 348 17.02 28.50 -10.12
CA GLN A 348 16.11 29.64 -10.14
C GLN A 348 15.00 29.49 -11.19
N GLY A 349 14.98 28.37 -11.94
CA GLY A 349 14.02 28.14 -13.00
C GLY A 349 14.37 28.83 -14.33
N LYS A 350 15.55 29.42 -14.46
CA LYS A 350 16.02 30.06 -15.69
C LYS A 350 16.57 29.02 -16.65
N MET A 351 16.10 29.04 -17.88
CA MET A 351 16.65 28.22 -18.96
C MET A 351 18.03 28.79 -19.37
N VAL A 352 19.07 28.01 -19.16
CA VAL A 352 20.48 28.38 -19.43
C VAL A 352 21.00 27.77 -20.72
N LEU A 353 20.36 26.74 -21.22
CA LEU A 353 20.65 26.11 -22.51
C LEU A 353 19.36 25.60 -23.14
N ASN A 354 19.23 25.78 -24.46
CA ASN A 354 18.12 25.21 -25.24
C ASN A 354 18.65 24.77 -26.60
N LYS A 355 18.33 23.54 -27.03
CA LYS A 355 18.75 22.96 -28.29
C LYS A 355 17.62 22.13 -28.87
N SER A 356 17.14 22.49 -30.06
CA SER A 356 16.25 21.65 -30.86
C SER A 356 17.08 20.62 -31.65
N VAL A 357 16.68 19.37 -31.58
CA VAL A 357 17.32 18.25 -32.27
C VAL A 357 16.33 17.69 -33.29
N LEU A 358 16.71 17.70 -34.55
CA LEU A 358 15.95 17.11 -35.65
C LEU A 358 16.71 15.86 -36.11
N ASN A 359 16.02 14.77 -36.43
CA ASN A 359 16.62 13.49 -36.81
C ASN A 359 17.63 12.94 -35.78
N ALA A 360 17.24 12.90 -34.53
CA ALA A 360 18.09 12.49 -33.43
C ALA A 360 18.72 11.11 -33.63
N HIS A 361 20.02 11.03 -33.30
CA HIS A 361 20.73 9.76 -33.15
C HIS A 361 20.49 9.16 -31.79
N LEU A 362 20.82 7.88 -31.64
CA LEU A 362 20.67 7.17 -30.36
C LEU A 362 21.36 7.91 -29.20
N ILE A 363 22.52 8.51 -29.48
CA ILE A 363 23.27 9.30 -28.49
C ILE A 363 23.57 10.66 -29.14
N GLU A 364 23.18 11.73 -28.44
CA GLU A 364 23.50 13.12 -28.79
C GLU A 364 24.39 13.73 -27.70
N SER A 365 25.38 14.52 -28.15
CA SER A 365 26.28 15.21 -27.22
C SER A 365 25.96 16.70 -27.18
N VAL A 366 25.94 17.25 -25.95
CA VAL A 366 25.69 18.68 -25.72
C VAL A 366 26.86 19.27 -24.94
N SER A 367 27.42 20.37 -25.49
CA SER A 367 28.47 21.12 -24.80
C SER A 367 27.88 21.86 -23.59
N LEU A 368 28.58 21.76 -22.47
CA LEU A 368 28.29 22.49 -21.22
C LEU A 368 29.28 23.65 -21.01
N THR A 369 30.17 23.89 -21.98
CA THR A 369 31.20 24.94 -21.88
C THR A 369 30.57 26.31 -21.63
N GLY A 370 31.04 26.99 -20.61
CA GLY A 370 30.52 28.30 -20.19
C GLY A 370 29.37 28.26 -19.20
N LEU A 371 28.89 27.08 -18.81
CA LEU A 371 27.94 26.94 -17.69
C LEU A 371 28.68 27.00 -16.35
N ALA A 372 28.05 27.62 -15.36
CA ALA A 372 28.57 27.63 -14.01
C ALA A 372 28.50 26.22 -13.39
N LYS A 373 29.45 25.89 -12.52
CA LYS A 373 29.37 24.66 -11.72
C LYS A 373 28.14 24.68 -10.83
N GLY A 374 27.41 23.59 -10.79
CA GLY A 374 26.20 23.51 -9.99
C GLY A 374 25.22 22.44 -10.44
N MET A 375 24.04 22.51 -9.85
CA MET A 375 22.93 21.60 -10.14
C MET A 375 22.01 22.21 -11.18
N TYR A 376 21.61 21.39 -12.16
CA TYR A 376 20.68 21.76 -13.23
C TYR A 376 19.62 20.70 -13.40
N LEU A 377 18.46 21.10 -13.92
CA LEU A 377 17.42 20.21 -14.40
C LEU A 377 17.56 20.05 -15.93
N ALA A 378 17.91 18.86 -16.38
CA ALA A 378 17.93 18.51 -17.79
C ALA A 378 16.52 18.07 -18.22
N VAL A 379 16.03 18.63 -19.32
CA VAL A 379 14.69 18.39 -19.85
C VAL A 379 14.81 18.00 -21.32
N ILE A 380 14.19 16.86 -21.72
CA ILE A 380 13.90 16.52 -23.11
C ILE A 380 12.39 16.58 -23.29
N GLU A 381 11.94 17.29 -24.31
CA GLU A 381 10.53 17.44 -24.65
C GLU A 381 10.30 17.06 -26.11
N THR A 382 9.42 16.07 -26.34
CA THR A 382 8.92 15.65 -27.65
C THR A 382 7.48 16.15 -27.83
N ALA A 383 6.89 15.91 -28.98
CA ALA A 383 5.48 16.24 -29.20
C ALA A 383 4.52 15.52 -28.22
N ALA A 384 4.90 14.34 -27.73
CA ALA A 384 4.06 13.48 -26.91
C ALA A 384 4.54 13.33 -25.46
N LYS A 385 5.82 13.59 -25.17
CA LYS A 385 6.43 13.23 -23.87
C LYS A 385 7.44 14.28 -23.40
N ARG A 386 7.58 14.39 -22.07
CA ARG A 386 8.59 15.21 -21.44
C ARG A 386 9.38 14.35 -20.44
N PHE A 387 10.72 14.42 -20.51
CA PHE A 387 11.64 13.71 -19.62
C PHE A 387 12.46 14.74 -18.85
N THR A 388 12.63 14.52 -17.57
CA THR A 388 13.42 15.42 -16.71
C THR A 388 14.37 14.62 -15.85
N LYS A 389 15.61 15.11 -15.69
CA LYS A 389 16.58 14.52 -14.79
C LYS A 389 17.49 15.59 -14.20
N LYS A 390 17.78 15.46 -12.92
CA LYS A 390 18.77 16.26 -12.23
C LYS A 390 20.18 15.85 -12.71
N ILE A 391 21.01 16.83 -13.08
CA ILE A 391 22.41 16.65 -13.40
C ILE A 391 23.28 17.60 -12.57
N ILE A 392 24.55 17.24 -12.37
CA ILE A 392 25.56 18.06 -11.72
C ILE A 392 26.60 18.41 -12.76
N VAL A 393 26.95 19.70 -12.87
CA VAL A 393 28.03 20.24 -13.70
C VAL A 393 29.18 20.62 -12.78
N GLU A 394 30.42 20.15 -13.07
CA GLU A 394 31.65 20.39 -12.30
C GLU A 394 32.73 21.08 -13.13
#